data_9456a0f2ad198292e7014651550bde58
#
_entry.id   9456a0f2ad198292e7014651550bde58
#
_cell.length_a   1.000
_cell.length_b   1.000
_cell.length_c   1.000
_cell.angle_alpha   90.00
_cell.angle_beta   90.00
_cell.angle_gamma   90.00
#
_symmetry.space_group_name_H-M   'P 1'
#
loop_
_entity.id
_entity.type
_entity.pdbx_description
1 polymer ?
#
loop_
_entity_poly.entity_id
_entity_poly.type
_entity_poly.pdbx_seq_one_letter_code
_entity_poly.pdbx_strand_id
1 'polypeptide(L)'
;PRAMPGFTPFARFPTWMWRNQEVNEFVSWLRTRNLEQRDRAKCAGFYGLDLYSLFSSVAHVLEYLDGVDPAAARAARSRYGMLTPWQKDPAAYGRAVLQGRYASAEKAVVATLRAILERRLEYAGADGERFFDAAQNARVVADAERYYREMYYGSAASWNLRDTHMYDTLLALLDFHGAGSRAIVWEHNSHIGNARATEMSARGELNI
;
A
#
# COMPACT_ATOMS: atom_id res chain seq x y z
N PRO A 1 -19.65 16.07 -1.45
CA PRO A 1 -18.86 15.92 -0.21
C PRO A 1 -18.50 17.26 0.38
N ARG A 2 -18.69 17.44 1.69
CA ARG A 2 -18.33 18.67 2.38
C ARG A 2 -16.87 18.63 2.77
N ALA A 3 -16.05 19.56 2.25
CA ALA A 3 -14.66 19.69 2.66
C ALA A 3 -14.56 19.94 4.17
N MET A 4 -13.63 19.25 4.83
CA MET A 4 -13.36 19.41 6.26
C MET A 4 -12.01 20.09 6.48
N PRO A 5 -12.00 21.41 6.74
CA PRO A 5 -10.78 22.09 7.16
C PRO A 5 -10.27 21.47 8.47
N GLY A 6 -8.98 21.08 8.50
CA GLY A 6 -8.37 20.45 9.67
C GLY A 6 -8.37 18.92 9.69
N PHE A 7 -9.14 18.24 8.86
CA PHE A 7 -9.00 16.80 8.66
C PHE A 7 -7.82 16.54 7.72
N THR A 8 -6.68 16.14 8.27
CA THR A 8 -5.42 15.98 7.53
C THR A 8 -5.19 14.63 6.85
N PRO A 9 -5.82 13.51 7.24
CA PRO A 9 -5.74 12.25 6.50
C PRO A 9 -6.19 12.39 5.04
N PHE A 10 -5.81 11.44 4.22
CA PHE A 10 -6.15 11.38 2.79
C PHE A 10 -5.73 12.65 2.01
N ALA A 11 -4.48 13.10 2.23
CA ALA A 11 -3.94 14.30 1.59
C ALA A 11 -3.70 14.15 0.07
N ARG A 12 -3.82 12.91 -0.46
CA ARG A 12 -3.54 12.62 -1.85
C ARG A 12 -4.76 12.87 -2.74
N PHE A 13 -4.51 13.25 -3.98
CA PHE A 13 -5.56 13.38 -5.01
C PHE A 13 -6.16 11.98 -5.35
N PRO A 14 -7.48 11.89 -5.51
CA PRO A 14 -8.46 12.97 -5.38
C PRO A 14 -8.91 13.18 -3.93
N THR A 15 -8.47 14.28 -3.32
CA THR A 15 -8.75 14.58 -1.89
C THR A 15 -10.25 14.68 -1.58
N TRP A 16 -11.06 15.13 -2.52
CA TRP A 16 -12.50 15.25 -2.36
C TRP A 16 -13.21 13.91 -2.15
N MET A 17 -12.63 12.81 -2.64
CA MET A 17 -13.24 11.47 -2.53
C MET A 17 -13.18 10.94 -1.09
N TRP A 18 -12.06 11.16 -0.40
CA TRP A 18 -11.80 10.58 0.92
C TRP A 18 -11.71 11.64 2.02
N ARG A 19 -11.28 12.85 1.70
CA ARG A 19 -11.09 13.93 2.67
C ARG A 19 -12.35 14.79 2.75
N ASN A 20 -13.43 14.21 3.25
CA ASN A 20 -14.73 14.83 3.38
C ASN A 20 -15.39 14.46 4.70
N GLN A 21 -16.54 15.10 4.98
CA GLN A 21 -17.25 14.91 6.23
C GLN A 21 -17.80 13.49 6.35
N GLU A 22 -18.31 12.93 5.28
CA GLU A 22 -18.92 11.60 5.24
C GLU A 22 -17.92 10.50 5.60
N VAL A 23 -16.71 10.56 5.07
CA VAL A 23 -15.64 9.61 5.42
C VAL A 23 -15.16 9.83 6.85
N ASN A 24 -15.05 11.07 7.32
CA ASN A 24 -14.68 11.35 8.72
C ASN A 24 -15.74 10.80 9.70
N GLU A 25 -17.02 10.98 9.40
CA GLU A 25 -18.11 10.45 10.22
C GLU A 25 -18.11 8.92 10.22
N PHE A 26 -17.90 8.30 9.07
CA PHE A 26 -17.78 6.86 8.95
C PHE A 26 -16.60 6.30 9.79
N VAL A 27 -15.41 6.88 9.66
CA VAL A 27 -14.23 6.43 10.42
C VAL A 27 -14.43 6.64 11.93
N SER A 28 -15.05 7.75 12.32
CA SER A 28 -15.38 8.04 13.72
C SER A 28 -16.40 7.06 14.28
N TRP A 29 -17.43 6.73 13.51
CA TRP A 29 -18.42 5.71 13.86
C TRP A 29 -17.75 4.33 14.00
N LEU A 30 -16.91 3.94 13.04
CA LEU A 30 -16.21 2.67 13.07
C LEU A 30 -15.32 2.54 14.31
N ARG A 31 -14.60 3.61 14.65
CA ARG A 31 -13.80 3.68 15.88
C ARG A 31 -14.64 3.47 17.13
N THR A 32 -15.77 4.20 17.25
CA THR A 32 -16.69 4.08 18.40
C THR A 32 -17.22 2.65 18.49
N ARG A 33 -17.71 2.09 17.39
CA ARG A 33 -18.17 0.71 17.32
C ARG A 33 -17.11 -0.29 17.79
N ASN A 34 -15.86 -0.12 17.37
CA ASN A 34 -14.76 -1.00 17.77
C ASN A 34 -14.41 -0.86 19.26
N LEU A 35 -14.53 0.32 19.85
CA LEU A 35 -14.31 0.53 21.28
C LEU A 35 -15.37 -0.15 22.15
N GLU A 36 -16.58 -0.35 21.65
CA GLU A 36 -17.67 -1.04 22.31
C GLU A 36 -17.53 -2.57 22.24
N GLN A 37 -16.66 -3.11 21.36
CA GLN A 37 -16.45 -4.55 21.22
C GLN A 37 -15.57 -5.07 22.36
N ARG A 38 -16.09 -6.05 23.12
CA ARG A 38 -15.30 -6.81 24.11
C ARG A 38 -14.35 -7.82 23.46
N ASP A 39 -14.74 -8.33 22.32
CA ASP A 39 -14.00 -9.31 21.53
C ASP A 39 -13.27 -8.60 20.37
N ARG A 40 -11.96 -8.58 20.43
CA ARG A 40 -11.11 -7.98 19.40
C ARG A 40 -11.32 -8.60 18.02
N ALA A 41 -11.65 -9.88 17.94
CA ALA A 41 -11.93 -10.55 16.67
C ALA A 41 -13.19 -10.03 15.95
N LYS A 42 -14.05 -9.27 16.67
CA LYS A 42 -15.24 -8.61 16.11
C LYS A 42 -15.01 -7.15 15.71
N CYS A 43 -13.82 -6.63 15.93
CA CYS A 43 -13.45 -5.31 15.46
C CYS A 43 -13.30 -5.32 13.94
N ALA A 44 -13.78 -4.27 13.29
CA ALA A 44 -13.59 -4.10 11.87
C ALA A 44 -12.36 -3.23 11.59
N GLY A 45 -11.49 -3.67 10.67
CA GLY A 45 -10.36 -2.91 10.18
C GLY A 45 -10.77 -1.95 9.06
N PHE A 46 -9.95 -0.94 8.83
CA PHE A 46 -10.03 -0.03 7.69
C PHE A 46 -8.65 0.07 7.05
N TYR A 47 -8.48 -0.51 5.87
CA TYR A 47 -7.19 -0.70 5.22
C TYR A 47 -7.13 -0.01 3.88
N GLY A 48 -5.95 0.49 3.49
CA GLY A 48 -5.67 0.92 2.14
C GLY A 48 -5.19 -0.26 1.30
N LEU A 49 -5.72 -0.41 0.08
CA LEU A 49 -5.28 -1.44 -0.85
C LEU A 49 -4.23 -0.92 -1.84
N ASP A 50 -4.28 0.38 -2.16
CA ASP A 50 -3.52 0.99 -3.25
C ASP A 50 -2.04 1.22 -2.91
N LEU A 51 -1.20 1.27 -3.95
CA LEU A 51 0.27 1.38 -3.85
C LEU A 51 0.82 2.82 -3.84
N TYR A 52 -0.03 3.83 -3.78
CA TYR A 52 0.43 5.22 -3.87
C TYR A 52 1.11 5.78 -2.61
N SER A 53 1.20 5.02 -1.54
CA SER A 53 1.79 5.44 -0.27
C SER A 53 3.31 5.20 -0.16
N LEU A 54 4.06 5.17 -1.28
CA LEU A 54 5.47 4.79 -1.34
C LEU A 54 6.31 5.34 -0.16
N PHE A 55 6.30 6.64 0.07
CA PHE A 55 7.18 7.24 1.08
C PHE A 55 6.66 7.11 2.51
N SER A 56 5.36 7.09 2.73
CA SER A 56 4.80 6.74 4.04
C SER A 56 5.04 5.26 4.35
N SER A 57 4.95 4.38 3.37
CA SER A 57 5.29 2.97 3.55
C SER A 57 6.77 2.76 3.87
N VAL A 58 7.69 3.48 3.21
CA VAL A 58 9.11 3.50 3.61
C VAL A 58 9.27 3.90 5.08
N ALA A 59 8.59 4.97 5.52
CA ALA A 59 8.68 5.43 6.90
C ALA A 59 8.17 4.37 7.90
N HIS A 60 7.03 3.73 7.62
CA HIS A 60 6.48 2.67 8.48
C HIS A 60 7.38 1.44 8.57
N VAL A 61 7.97 1.01 7.45
CA VAL A 61 8.95 -0.10 7.47
C VAL A 61 10.15 0.25 8.34
N LEU A 62 10.69 1.46 8.22
CA LEU A 62 11.85 1.89 8.99
C LEU A 62 11.52 2.03 10.47
N GLU A 63 10.36 2.59 10.82
CA GLU A 63 9.89 2.70 12.21
C GLU A 63 9.74 1.33 12.87
N TYR A 64 9.14 0.37 12.16
CA TYR A 64 9.03 -1.01 12.64
C TYR A 64 10.41 -1.62 12.90
N LEU A 65 11.30 -1.57 11.91
CA LEU A 65 12.64 -2.15 12.02
C LEU A 65 13.50 -1.47 13.08
N ASP A 66 13.36 -0.16 13.30
CA ASP A 66 14.06 0.53 14.39
C ASP A 66 13.69 -0.03 15.77
N GLY A 67 12.43 -0.45 15.93
CA GLY A 67 11.95 -1.03 17.18
C GLY A 67 12.37 -2.49 17.41
N VAL A 68 12.56 -3.27 16.34
CA VAL A 68 12.78 -4.73 16.46
C VAL A 68 14.17 -5.18 16.01
N ASP A 69 14.80 -4.49 15.06
CA ASP A 69 16.11 -4.83 14.48
C ASP A 69 16.83 -3.58 13.93
N PRO A 70 17.56 -2.85 14.78
CA PRO A 70 18.28 -1.66 14.33
C PRO A 70 19.34 -1.91 13.23
N ALA A 71 19.86 -3.12 13.10
CA ALA A 71 20.80 -3.46 12.03
C ALA A 71 20.08 -3.57 10.68
N ALA A 72 18.95 -4.26 10.66
CA ALA A 72 18.08 -4.32 9.49
C ALA A 72 17.53 -2.93 9.11
N ALA A 73 17.19 -2.09 10.09
CA ALA A 73 16.77 -0.71 9.85
C ALA A 73 17.84 0.12 9.13
N ARG A 74 19.10 0.03 9.54
CA ARG A 74 20.22 0.70 8.85
C ARG A 74 20.38 0.22 7.40
N ALA A 75 20.32 -1.10 7.18
CA ALA A 75 20.38 -1.66 5.85
C ALA A 75 19.22 -1.20 4.96
N ALA A 76 17.99 -1.19 5.50
CA ALA A 76 16.81 -0.70 4.79
C ALA A 76 16.91 0.79 4.45
N ARG A 77 17.38 1.65 5.36
CA ARG A 77 17.63 3.08 5.09
C ARG A 77 18.60 3.29 3.95
N SER A 78 19.71 2.53 3.93
CA SER A 78 20.67 2.61 2.83
C SER A 78 20.04 2.24 1.50
N ARG A 79 19.24 1.18 1.46
CA ARG A 79 18.56 0.70 0.26
C ARG A 79 17.48 1.67 -0.22
N TYR A 80 16.61 2.15 0.68
CA TYR A 80 15.53 3.09 0.35
C TYR A 80 16.05 4.51 0.05
N GLY A 81 17.28 4.82 0.47
CA GLY A 81 17.93 6.10 0.19
C GLY A 81 17.96 6.48 -1.30
N MET A 82 17.98 5.49 -2.18
CA MET A 82 17.87 5.70 -3.63
C MET A 82 16.55 6.37 -4.05
N LEU A 83 15.48 6.21 -3.29
CA LEU A 83 14.18 6.82 -3.57
C LEU A 83 14.02 8.22 -2.98
N THR A 84 14.82 8.58 -1.98
CA THR A 84 14.70 9.85 -1.25
C THR A 84 14.68 11.10 -2.14
N PRO A 85 15.50 11.23 -3.21
CA PRO A 85 15.46 12.40 -4.07
C PRO A 85 14.11 12.64 -4.77
N TRP A 86 13.29 11.62 -4.87
CA TRP A 86 12.03 11.59 -5.61
C TRP A 86 10.78 11.74 -4.75
N GLN A 87 10.94 12.07 -3.46
CA GLN A 87 9.85 12.14 -2.50
C GLN A 87 8.73 13.12 -2.90
N LYS A 88 9.09 14.22 -3.56
CA LYS A 88 8.12 15.23 -4.01
C LYS A 88 7.41 14.84 -5.31
N ASP A 89 8.08 14.06 -6.16
CA ASP A 89 7.54 13.61 -7.44
C ASP A 89 8.05 12.19 -7.77
N PRO A 90 7.37 11.15 -7.25
CA PRO A 90 7.74 9.76 -7.53
C PRO A 90 7.66 9.39 -9.02
N ALA A 91 6.80 10.07 -9.79
CA ALA A 91 6.69 9.82 -11.23
C ALA A 91 7.98 10.25 -11.97
N ALA A 92 8.64 11.32 -11.52
CA ALA A 92 9.91 11.74 -12.09
C ALA A 92 11.01 10.69 -11.93
N TYR A 93 10.98 9.87 -10.88
CA TYR A 93 11.88 8.72 -10.71
C TYR A 93 11.78 7.75 -11.90
N GLY A 94 10.58 7.29 -12.21
CA GLY A 94 10.36 6.34 -13.32
C GLY A 94 10.86 6.89 -14.65
N ARG A 95 10.62 8.18 -14.91
CA ARG A 95 11.13 8.88 -16.10
C ARG A 95 12.66 8.93 -16.14
N ALA A 96 13.30 9.23 -15.02
CA ALA A 96 14.75 9.28 -14.93
C ALA A 96 15.40 7.91 -15.15
N VAL A 97 14.80 6.85 -14.62
CA VAL A 97 15.25 5.46 -14.84
C VAL A 97 15.07 5.07 -16.30
N LEU A 98 13.90 5.32 -16.89
CA LEU A 98 13.62 5.03 -18.30
C LEU A 98 14.62 5.71 -19.25
N GLN A 99 15.03 6.94 -18.94
CA GLN A 99 15.99 7.71 -19.71
C GLN A 99 17.46 7.32 -19.44
N GLY A 100 17.72 6.35 -18.59
CA GLY A 100 19.06 5.95 -18.18
C GLY A 100 19.82 6.99 -17.34
N ARG A 101 19.10 8.00 -16.81
CA ARG A 101 19.67 9.08 -15.98
C ARG A 101 19.80 8.71 -14.52
N TYR A 102 19.11 7.65 -14.09
CA TYR A 102 19.14 7.14 -12.72
C TYR A 102 19.07 5.62 -12.72
N ALA A 103 19.71 4.98 -11.75
CA ALA A 103 19.66 3.54 -11.59
C ALA A 103 18.33 3.12 -10.96
N SER A 104 17.77 1.98 -11.39
CA SER A 104 16.59 1.39 -10.73
C SER A 104 16.88 1.01 -9.28
N ALA A 105 15.96 1.33 -8.39
CA ALA A 105 15.98 0.90 -7.00
C ALA A 105 15.39 -0.51 -6.78
N GLU A 106 14.92 -1.18 -7.84
CA GLU A 106 14.23 -2.48 -7.78
C GLU A 106 14.96 -3.51 -6.90
N LYS A 107 16.25 -3.76 -7.19
CA LYS A 107 17.04 -4.73 -6.42
C LYS A 107 17.11 -4.35 -4.93
N ALA A 108 17.20 -3.08 -4.62
CA ALA A 108 17.32 -2.59 -3.26
C ALA A 108 15.99 -2.74 -2.49
N VAL A 109 14.85 -2.39 -3.11
CA VAL A 109 13.54 -2.51 -2.46
C VAL A 109 13.11 -3.96 -2.30
N VAL A 110 13.34 -4.81 -3.31
CA VAL A 110 13.07 -6.25 -3.25
C VAL A 110 13.96 -6.94 -2.20
N ALA A 111 15.23 -6.55 -2.08
CA ALA A 111 16.12 -7.08 -1.05
C ALA A 111 15.66 -6.73 0.37
N THR A 112 15.04 -5.54 0.57
CA THR A 112 14.47 -5.16 1.87
C THR A 112 13.24 -6.00 2.19
N LEU A 113 12.31 -6.14 1.24
CA LEU A 113 11.12 -7.00 1.41
C LEU A 113 11.53 -8.44 1.74
N ARG A 114 12.48 -9.00 0.99
CA ARG A 114 12.97 -10.36 1.21
C ARG A 114 13.58 -10.52 2.61
N ALA A 115 14.42 -9.59 3.05
CA ALA A 115 15.05 -9.64 4.37
C ALA A 115 14.01 -9.62 5.51
N ILE A 116 12.91 -8.88 5.37
CA ILE A 116 11.79 -8.87 6.33
C ILE A 116 11.08 -10.23 6.35
N LEU A 117 10.78 -10.79 5.17
CA LEU A 117 10.06 -12.06 5.05
C LEU A 117 10.91 -13.27 5.49
N GLU A 118 12.22 -13.26 5.28
CA GLU A 118 13.15 -14.31 5.75
C GLU A 118 13.15 -14.44 7.28
N ARG A 119 12.91 -13.33 8.00
CA ARG A 119 12.83 -13.30 9.47
C ARG A 119 11.39 -13.36 10.01
N ARG A 120 10.43 -13.75 9.20
CA ARG A 120 9.01 -13.75 9.54
C ARG A 120 8.67 -14.48 10.85
N LEU A 121 9.27 -15.64 11.11
CA LEU A 121 8.97 -16.42 12.32
C LEU A 121 9.46 -15.71 13.59
N GLU A 122 10.60 -15.04 13.51
CA GLU A 122 11.13 -14.24 14.60
C GLU A 122 10.30 -13.01 14.88
N TYR A 123 10.02 -12.23 13.82
CA TYR A 123 9.29 -10.96 13.93
C TYR A 123 7.81 -11.16 14.28
N ALA A 124 7.13 -12.13 13.66
CA ALA A 124 5.73 -12.42 13.94
C ALA A 124 5.54 -13.01 15.35
N GLY A 125 6.53 -13.74 15.89
CA GLY A 125 6.51 -14.24 17.25
C GLY A 125 6.53 -13.14 18.32
N ALA A 126 7.10 -11.98 18.00
CA ALA A 126 7.12 -10.82 18.88
C ALA A 126 5.81 -10.01 18.82
N ASP A 127 5.33 -9.69 17.61
CA ASP A 127 4.09 -8.97 17.33
C ASP A 127 3.64 -9.23 15.90
N GLY A 128 2.70 -10.13 15.73
CA GLY A 128 2.24 -10.56 14.40
C GLY A 128 1.51 -9.47 13.61
N GLU A 129 0.77 -8.58 14.28
CA GLU A 129 0.04 -7.49 13.63
C GLU A 129 1.01 -6.43 13.09
N ARG A 130 1.95 -5.99 13.91
CA ARG A 130 2.97 -5.01 13.49
C ARG A 130 3.91 -5.59 12.41
N PHE A 131 4.23 -6.89 12.51
CA PHE A 131 4.99 -7.56 11.46
C PHE A 131 4.22 -7.58 10.14
N PHE A 132 2.92 -7.95 10.17
CA PHE A 132 2.08 -7.98 8.98
C PHE A 132 2.04 -6.59 8.33
N ASP A 133 1.79 -5.55 9.10
CA ASP A 133 1.80 -4.16 8.60
C ASP A 133 3.12 -3.79 7.94
N ALA A 134 4.25 -4.10 8.57
CA ALA A 134 5.58 -3.80 8.02
C ALA A 134 5.86 -4.57 6.73
N ALA A 135 5.45 -5.85 6.65
CA ALA A 135 5.59 -6.68 5.46
C ALA A 135 4.72 -6.15 4.30
N GLN A 136 3.47 -5.75 4.57
CA GLN A 136 2.61 -5.14 3.54
C GLN A 136 3.16 -3.79 3.08
N ASN A 137 3.63 -2.93 3.98
CA ASN A 137 4.27 -1.68 3.60
C ASN A 137 5.55 -1.91 2.74
N ALA A 138 6.35 -2.93 3.04
CA ALA A 138 7.50 -3.28 2.21
C ALA A 138 7.10 -3.78 0.80
N ARG A 139 5.95 -4.47 0.67
CA ARG A 139 5.37 -4.81 -0.63
C ARG A 139 4.94 -3.56 -1.40
N VAL A 140 4.21 -2.65 -0.72
CA VAL A 140 3.85 -1.36 -1.34
C VAL A 140 5.08 -0.66 -1.89
N VAL A 141 6.21 -0.63 -1.16
CA VAL A 141 7.43 0.02 -1.65
C VAL A 141 7.97 -0.67 -2.91
N ALA A 142 7.98 -2.01 -2.95
CA ALA A 142 8.46 -2.75 -4.11
C ALA A 142 7.56 -2.57 -5.33
N ASP A 143 6.25 -2.66 -5.15
CA ASP A 143 5.28 -2.57 -6.24
C ASP A 143 5.11 -1.12 -6.74
N ALA A 144 5.18 -0.13 -5.85
CA ALA A 144 5.17 1.28 -6.21
C ALA A 144 6.43 1.68 -7.00
N GLU A 145 7.60 1.17 -6.61
CA GLU A 145 8.83 1.39 -7.39
C GLU A 145 8.67 0.87 -8.82
N ARG A 146 8.16 -0.35 -8.95
CA ARG A 146 7.89 -0.96 -10.25
C ARG A 146 6.82 -0.18 -11.03
N TYR A 147 5.72 0.20 -10.37
CA TYR A 147 4.65 0.99 -10.97
C TYR A 147 5.17 2.30 -11.58
N TYR A 148 5.99 3.07 -10.84
CA TYR A 148 6.53 4.33 -11.35
C TYR A 148 7.50 4.14 -12.52
N ARG A 149 8.17 3.01 -12.62
CA ARG A 149 8.97 2.69 -13.82
C ARG A 149 8.09 2.29 -15.00
N GLU A 150 7.07 1.46 -14.76
CA GLU A 150 6.24 0.89 -15.83
C GLU A 150 5.20 1.88 -16.39
N MET A 151 4.79 2.89 -15.64
CA MET A 151 3.77 3.85 -16.07
C MET A 151 4.09 4.59 -17.37
N TYR A 152 5.33 4.59 -17.81
CA TYR A 152 5.78 5.21 -19.05
C TYR A 152 5.90 4.23 -20.22
N TYR A 153 5.74 2.94 -20.00
CA TYR A 153 5.79 1.93 -21.07
C TYR A 153 4.41 1.59 -21.66
N GLY A 154 3.34 1.87 -20.95
CA GLY A 154 1.98 1.64 -21.42
C GLY A 154 0.94 1.68 -20.28
N SER A 155 -0.29 2.11 -20.60
CA SER A 155 -1.35 2.25 -19.59
C SER A 155 -1.78 0.90 -19.00
N ALA A 156 -1.96 -0.13 -19.85
CA ALA A 156 -2.42 -1.44 -19.38
C ALA A 156 -1.42 -2.12 -18.44
N ALA A 157 -0.10 -2.02 -18.67
CA ALA A 157 0.91 -2.63 -17.80
C ALA A 157 0.88 -2.03 -16.39
N SER A 158 0.89 -0.70 -16.29
CA SER A 158 0.83 -0.02 -14.99
C SER A 158 -0.53 -0.16 -14.31
N TRP A 159 -1.63 -0.19 -15.08
CA TRP A 159 -2.96 -0.47 -14.58
C TRP A 159 -3.01 -1.86 -13.93
N ASN A 160 -2.66 -2.89 -14.69
CA ASN A 160 -2.72 -4.27 -14.21
C ASN A 160 -1.81 -4.54 -13.02
N LEU A 161 -0.63 -3.92 -12.98
CA LEU A 161 0.24 -4.00 -11.82
C LEU A 161 -0.43 -3.44 -10.58
N ARG A 162 -1.11 -2.30 -10.69
CA ARG A 162 -1.82 -1.66 -9.60
C ARG A 162 -3.01 -2.50 -9.12
N ASP A 163 -3.84 -2.98 -10.04
CA ASP A 163 -5.01 -3.82 -9.69
C ASP A 163 -4.58 -5.17 -9.12
N THR A 164 -3.54 -5.80 -9.66
CA THR A 164 -2.95 -7.01 -9.07
C THR A 164 -2.45 -6.76 -7.64
N HIS A 165 -1.77 -5.62 -7.39
CA HIS A 165 -1.33 -5.26 -6.05
C HIS A 165 -2.50 -5.12 -5.08
N MET A 166 -3.58 -4.45 -5.49
CA MET A 166 -4.78 -4.27 -4.66
C MET A 166 -5.45 -5.60 -4.35
N TYR A 167 -5.57 -6.48 -5.35
CA TYR A 167 -6.10 -7.83 -5.20
C TYR A 167 -5.25 -8.68 -4.25
N ASP A 168 -3.93 -8.71 -4.44
CA ASP A 168 -3.01 -9.48 -3.59
C ASP A 168 -3.01 -8.95 -2.14
N THR A 169 -3.15 -7.64 -1.96
CA THR A 169 -3.29 -7.01 -0.64
C THR A 169 -4.59 -7.42 0.04
N LEU A 170 -5.70 -7.44 -0.70
CA LEU A 170 -6.99 -7.93 -0.21
C LEU A 170 -6.90 -9.39 0.25
N LEU A 171 -6.30 -10.27 -0.57
CA LEU A 171 -6.10 -11.67 -0.19
C LEU A 171 -5.23 -11.82 1.05
N ALA A 172 -4.12 -11.06 1.13
CA ALA A 172 -3.24 -11.09 2.30
C ALA A 172 -3.96 -10.64 3.59
N LEU A 173 -4.84 -9.64 3.51
CA LEU A 173 -5.69 -9.20 4.62
C LEU A 173 -6.67 -10.30 5.04
N LEU A 174 -7.36 -10.93 4.09
CA LEU A 174 -8.29 -12.02 4.38
C LEU A 174 -7.59 -13.22 5.03
N ASP A 175 -6.42 -13.61 4.52
CA ASP A 175 -5.60 -14.67 5.09
C ASP A 175 -5.13 -14.34 6.51
N PHE A 176 -4.69 -13.10 6.74
CA PHE A 176 -4.23 -12.64 8.05
C PHE A 176 -5.36 -12.67 9.09
N HIS A 177 -6.56 -12.26 8.73
CA HIS A 177 -7.72 -12.25 9.61
C HIS A 177 -8.41 -13.63 9.73
N GLY A 178 -8.06 -14.59 8.89
CA GLY A 178 -8.51 -15.98 8.96
C GLY A 178 -9.81 -16.29 8.21
N ALA A 179 -10.16 -17.56 8.17
CA ALA A 179 -11.22 -18.11 7.30
C ALA A 179 -12.64 -17.56 7.52
N GLY A 180 -12.90 -16.90 8.65
CA GLY A 180 -14.19 -16.27 8.95
C GLY A 180 -14.26 -14.78 8.56
N SER A 181 -13.18 -14.22 8.08
CA SER A 181 -13.10 -12.80 7.73
C SER A 181 -13.96 -12.45 6.52
N ARG A 182 -14.47 -11.22 6.50
CA ARG A 182 -15.25 -10.66 5.39
C ARG A 182 -14.73 -9.27 5.09
N ALA A 183 -14.61 -8.94 3.80
CA ALA A 183 -14.21 -7.62 3.35
C ALA A 183 -15.35 -6.92 2.59
N ILE A 184 -15.38 -5.60 2.71
CA ILE A 184 -16.11 -4.71 1.82
C ILE A 184 -15.06 -3.89 1.10
N VAL A 185 -15.01 -4.01 -0.22
CA VAL A 185 -14.11 -3.23 -1.06
C VAL A 185 -14.84 -1.98 -1.51
N TRP A 186 -14.24 -0.82 -1.24
CA TRP A 186 -14.78 0.48 -1.61
C TRP A 186 -13.78 1.20 -2.51
N GLU A 187 -14.03 1.15 -3.79
CA GLU A 187 -13.19 1.71 -4.84
C GLU A 187 -14.02 2.37 -5.93
N HIS A 188 -13.35 3.02 -6.87
CA HIS A 188 -13.99 3.47 -8.10
C HIS A 188 -14.44 2.25 -8.93
N ASN A 189 -15.59 2.35 -9.58
CA ASN A 189 -16.19 1.25 -10.36
C ASN A 189 -15.30 0.73 -11.50
N SER A 190 -14.30 1.48 -11.97
CA SER A 190 -13.30 0.99 -12.91
C SER A 190 -12.36 -0.07 -12.32
N HIS A 191 -12.30 -0.21 -10.99
CA HIS A 191 -11.47 -1.20 -10.31
C HIS A 191 -12.26 -2.41 -9.79
N ILE A 192 -13.58 -2.31 -9.62
CA ILE A 192 -14.46 -3.34 -9.02
C ILE A 192 -15.54 -3.83 -9.98
N GLY A 193 -15.30 -3.86 -11.23
CA GLY A 193 -16.21 -4.40 -12.24
C GLY A 193 -15.74 -5.76 -12.79
N ASN A 194 -16.53 -6.34 -13.66
CA ASN A 194 -16.06 -7.46 -14.48
C ASN A 194 -15.41 -6.91 -15.75
N ALA A 195 -14.08 -6.83 -15.78
CA ALA A 195 -13.34 -6.31 -16.93
C ALA A 195 -13.72 -7.01 -18.24
N ARG A 196 -14.05 -8.31 -18.20
CA ARG A 196 -14.46 -9.10 -19.39
C ARG A 196 -15.77 -8.61 -20.00
N ALA A 197 -16.60 -7.91 -19.24
CA ALA A 197 -17.89 -7.38 -19.67
C ALA A 197 -17.84 -5.87 -20.04
N THR A 198 -16.65 -5.29 -20.09
CA THR A 198 -16.44 -3.86 -20.36
C THR A 198 -15.39 -3.67 -21.46
N GLU A 199 -15.20 -2.42 -21.91
CA GLU A 199 -14.14 -2.06 -22.87
C GLU A 199 -12.72 -2.27 -22.30
N MET A 200 -12.57 -2.49 -20.99
CA MET A 200 -11.28 -2.71 -20.36
C MET A 200 -10.59 -3.97 -20.87
N SER A 201 -11.36 -5.04 -21.13
CA SER A 201 -10.80 -6.27 -21.69
C SER A 201 -10.20 -6.05 -23.08
N ALA A 202 -10.80 -5.17 -23.89
CA ALA A 202 -10.26 -4.82 -25.21
C ALA A 202 -8.93 -4.07 -25.14
N ARG A 203 -8.64 -3.41 -23.98
CA ARG A 203 -7.38 -2.74 -23.70
C ARG A 203 -6.37 -3.64 -22.98
N GLY A 204 -6.76 -4.88 -22.63
CA GLY A 204 -5.96 -5.79 -21.82
C GLY A 204 -5.85 -5.36 -20.34
N GLU A 205 -6.82 -4.59 -19.84
CA GLU A 205 -6.88 -4.09 -18.46
C GLU A 205 -7.68 -5.04 -17.57
N LEU A 206 -7.22 -5.24 -16.31
CA LEU A 206 -7.84 -6.09 -15.29
C LEU A 206 -8.61 -5.23 -14.28
N ASN A 207 -9.41 -5.90 -13.46
CA ASN A 207 -10.03 -5.36 -12.23
C ASN A 207 -9.74 -6.32 -11.07
N ILE A 208 -9.90 -5.86 -9.82
CA ILE A 208 -9.79 -6.70 -8.63
C ILE A 208 -11.05 -7.53 -8.37
#